data_c8ea7e09f426679e928c8ed9710b5bee
#
_entry.id   c8ea7e09f426679e928c8ed9710b5bee
#
_cell.length_a   1.000
_cell.length_b   1.000
_cell.length_c   1.000
_cell.angle_alpha   90.00
_cell.angle_beta   90.00
_cell.angle_gamma   90.00
#
_symmetry.space_group_name_H-M   'P 1'
#
loop_
_entity.id
_entity.type
_entity.pdbx_description
1 polymer ?
#
loop_
_entity_poly.entity_id
_entity_poly.type
_entity_poly.pdbx_seq_one_letter_code
_entity_poly.pdbx_strand_id
1 'polypeptide(L)'
;THLVYPVPDPVSLGVHAVLGLDGRLRFGPDAEHLATRRADYVVDESRRAAFGEAVRRLVPEIADEDLSPDIAGIRAKLQGPGEGFRDFVVKEEAERALPGLVNLVGIDSPGLTSALAIAEEVDRLLPA
;
A
#
# COMPACT_ATOMS: atom_id res chain seq x y z
N THR A 1 -15.71 -5.85 -15.65
CA THR A 1 -14.43 -6.55 -15.91
C THR A 1 -13.22 -5.62 -16.02
N HIS A 2 -13.34 -4.35 -15.64
CA HIS A 2 -12.22 -3.40 -15.71
C HIS A 2 -11.99 -2.80 -14.32
N LEU A 3 -10.72 -2.54 -13.99
CA LEU A 3 -10.34 -1.69 -12.88
C LEU A 3 -10.52 -0.23 -13.30
N VAL A 4 -11.11 0.58 -12.45
CA VAL A 4 -11.37 2.00 -12.72
C VAL A 4 -10.61 2.83 -11.69
N TYR A 5 -9.72 3.67 -12.18
CA TYR A 5 -8.88 4.54 -11.36
C TYR A 5 -9.19 6.00 -11.64
N PRO A 6 -9.20 6.87 -10.64
CA PRO A 6 -9.13 8.31 -10.86
C PRO A 6 -7.74 8.69 -11.39
N VAL A 7 -7.58 9.93 -11.83
CA VAL A 7 -6.24 10.47 -12.11
C VAL A 7 -5.46 10.51 -10.79
N PRO A 8 -4.25 9.92 -10.74
CA PRO A 8 -3.45 9.89 -9.51
C PRO A 8 -3.12 11.29 -8.99
N ASP A 9 -3.13 11.45 -7.68
CA ASP A 9 -2.56 12.62 -7.02
C ASP A 9 -1.09 12.34 -6.61
N PRO A 10 -0.32 13.36 -6.15
CA PRO A 10 1.09 13.16 -5.78
C PRO A 10 1.31 12.20 -4.60
N VAL A 11 0.29 11.88 -3.83
CA VAL A 11 0.40 11.08 -2.60
C VAL A 11 -0.10 9.65 -2.80
N SER A 12 -1.12 9.47 -3.64
CA SER A 12 -1.76 8.16 -3.83
C SER A 12 -2.38 7.99 -5.21
N LEU A 13 -2.71 6.75 -5.56
CA LEU A 13 -3.53 6.45 -6.75
C LEU A 13 -4.99 6.88 -6.59
N GLY A 14 -5.36 7.38 -5.42
CA GLY A 14 -6.73 7.72 -5.06
C GLY A 14 -7.62 6.50 -4.84
N VAL A 15 -8.83 6.75 -4.36
CA VAL A 15 -9.85 5.71 -4.19
C VAL A 15 -10.28 5.21 -5.56
N HIS A 16 -10.11 3.92 -5.79
CA HIS A 16 -10.49 3.24 -7.04
C HIS A 16 -11.44 2.07 -6.77
N ALA A 17 -12.08 1.57 -7.81
CA ALA A 17 -13.02 0.47 -7.72
C ALA A 17 -12.35 -0.84 -8.14
N VAL A 18 -12.46 -1.86 -7.30
CA VAL A 18 -11.97 -3.22 -7.56
C VAL A 18 -13.11 -4.22 -7.42
N LEU A 19 -13.34 -4.99 -8.45
CA LEU A 19 -14.28 -6.10 -8.39
C LEU A 19 -13.55 -7.34 -7.84
N GLY A 20 -13.97 -7.79 -6.66
CA GLY A 20 -13.47 -9.01 -6.04
C GLY A 20 -13.89 -10.27 -6.79
N LEU A 21 -13.17 -11.36 -6.55
CA LEU A 21 -13.52 -12.68 -7.11
C LEU A 21 -14.86 -13.22 -6.56
N ASP A 22 -15.29 -12.72 -5.42
CA ASP A 22 -16.57 -12.99 -4.78
C ASP A 22 -17.73 -12.14 -5.36
N GLY A 23 -17.46 -11.32 -6.36
CA GLY A 23 -18.43 -10.44 -7.00
C GLY A 23 -18.72 -9.15 -6.24
N ARG A 24 -18.10 -8.92 -5.08
CA ARG A 24 -18.26 -7.67 -4.33
C ARG A 24 -17.43 -6.56 -4.95
N LEU A 25 -17.98 -5.37 -4.92
CA LEU A 25 -17.26 -4.16 -5.30
C LEU A 25 -16.58 -3.58 -4.05
N ARG A 26 -15.28 -3.36 -4.15
CA ARG A 26 -14.46 -2.73 -3.11
C ARG A 26 -13.93 -1.41 -3.61
N PHE A 27 -13.81 -0.46 -2.70
CA PHE A 27 -13.27 0.86 -2.98
C PHE A 27 -12.09 1.15 -2.07
N GLY A 28 -11.06 1.76 -2.61
CA GLY A 28 -9.88 2.12 -1.85
C GLY A 28 -8.59 2.10 -2.67
N PRO A 29 -7.47 2.26 -2.00
CA PRO A 29 -7.36 2.70 -0.62
C PRO A 29 -7.50 4.21 -0.47
N ASP A 30 -7.75 4.67 0.74
CA ASP A 30 -7.27 5.96 1.22
C ASP A 30 -5.94 5.74 1.96
N ALA A 31 -5.25 6.81 2.32
CA ALA A 31 -3.96 6.72 3.00
C ALA A 31 -3.76 7.87 3.99
N GLU A 32 -3.16 7.54 5.12
CA GLU A 32 -2.72 8.54 6.10
C GLU A 32 -1.38 8.16 6.71
N HIS A 33 -0.63 9.16 7.14
CA HIS A 33 0.61 8.91 7.87
C HIS A 33 0.34 8.63 9.33
N LEU A 34 0.87 7.52 9.84
CA LEU A 34 0.79 7.20 11.25
C LEU A 34 1.75 8.09 12.06
N ALA A 35 1.22 8.81 13.05
CA ALA A 35 2.02 9.64 13.96
C ALA A 35 2.86 8.78 14.94
N THR A 36 2.51 7.54 15.12
CA THR A 36 3.17 6.60 16.04
C THR A 36 3.46 5.27 15.35
N ARG A 37 4.43 4.51 15.89
CA ARG A 37 4.75 3.16 15.40
C ARG A 37 3.79 2.08 15.91
N ARG A 38 2.65 2.46 16.49
CA ARG A 38 1.65 1.50 16.93
C ARG A 38 0.94 0.93 15.71
N ALA A 39 1.00 -0.38 15.55
CA ALA A 39 0.21 -1.07 14.53
C ALA A 39 -1.26 -1.07 14.97
N ASP A 40 -2.10 -0.41 14.19
CA ASP A 40 -3.54 -0.44 14.33
C ASP A 40 -4.15 -0.76 12.97
N TYR A 41 -4.97 -1.79 12.93
CA TYR A 41 -5.60 -2.30 11.71
C TYR A 41 -7.13 -2.09 11.74
N VAL A 42 -7.61 -1.29 12.69
CA VAL A 42 -9.02 -0.93 12.77
C VAL A 42 -9.33 0.11 11.69
N VAL A 43 -10.38 -0.13 10.94
CA VAL A 43 -10.89 0.86 9.98
C VAL A 43 -11.64 1.94 10.75
N ASP A 44 -11.24 3.19 10.60
CA ASP A 44 -11.89 4.33 11.24
C ASP A 44 -13.21 4.66 10.52
N GLU A 45 -14.33 4.31 11.15
CA GLU A 45 -15.66 4.56 10.59
C GLU A 45 -16.01 6.05 10.47
N SER A 46 -15.35 6.94 11.21
CA SER A 46 -15.57 8.38 11.08
C SER A 46 -15.21 8.91 9.70
N ARG A 47 -14.39 8.19 8.95
CA ARG A 47 -13.96 8.53 7.60
C ARG A 47 -14.97 8.16 6.52
N ARG A 48 -16.05 7.46 6.86
CA ARG A 48 -17.06 6.96 5.90
C ARG A 48 -17.58 8.05 4.97
N ALA A 49 -17.95 9.21 5.49
CA ALA A 49 -18.51 10.30 4.70
C ALA A 49 -17.50 10.85 3.67
N ALA A 50 -16.25 11.10 4.09
CA ALA A 50 -15.20 11.57 3.21
C ALA A 50 -14.84 10.50 2.14
N PHE A 51 -14.84 9.23 2.54
CA PHE A 51 -14.62 8.12 1.64
C PHE A 51 -15.77 8.00 0.61
N GLY A 52 -17.03 8.13 1.06
CA GLY A 52 -18.22 8.14 0.21
C GLY A 52 -18.19 9.25 -0.82
N GLU A 53 -17.72 10.45 -0.45
CA GLU A 53 -17.54 11.55 -1.39
C GLU A 53 -16.55 11.19 -2.52
N ALA A 54 -15.45 10.52 -2.18
CA ALA A 54 -14.47 10.05 -3.18
C ALA A 54 -15.06 8.95 -4.08
N VAL A 55 -15.84 8.02 -3.51
CA VAL A 55 -16.48 6.91 -4.24
C VAL A 55 -17.56 7.43 -5.21
N ARG A 56 -18.33 8.44 -4.82
CA ARG A 56 -19.38 9.03 -5.69
C ARG A 56 -18.83 9.67 -6.97
N ARG A 57 -17.54 9.96 -7.04
CA ARG A 57 -16.91 10.35 -8.33
C ARG A 57 -16.86 9.20 -9.34
N LEU A 58 -16.92 7.95 -8.87
CA LEU A 58 -16.91 6.74 -9.69
C LEU A 58 -18.31 6.13 -9.82
N VAL A 59 -19.08 6.17 -8.74
CA VAL A 59 -20.44 5.62 -8.64
C VAL A 59 -21.35 6.67 -7.99
N PRO A 60 -21.95 7.57 -8.78
CA PRO A 60 -22.70 8.73 -8.26
C PRO A 60 -23.90 8.37 -7.36
N GLU A 61 -24.52 7.22 -7.60
CA GLU A 61 -25.74 6.80 -6.91
C GLU A 61 -25.47 6.15 -5.54
N ILE A 62 -24.22 5.91 -5.16
CA ILE A 62 -23.90 5.20 -3.90
C ILE A 62 -24.21 6.10 -2.68
N ALA A 63 -24.91 5.55 -1.71
CA ALA A 63 -25.14 6.19 -0.43
C ALA A 63 -24.04 5.79 0.58
N ASP A 64 -23.83 6.60 1.62
CA ASP A 64 -22.81 6.27 2.65
C ASP A 64 -23.18 4.99 3.40
N GLU A 65 -24.45 4.67 3.51
CA GLU A 65 -25.00 3.46 4.14
C GLU A 65 -24.67 2.18 3.35
N ASP A 66 -24.42 2.30 2.05
CA ASP A 66 -24.00 1.16 1.21
C ASP A 66 -22.52 0.78 1.41
N LEU A 67 -21.76 1.67 2.06
CA LEU A 67 -20.35 1.45 2.35
C LEU A 67 -20.17 0.78 3.71
N SER A 68 -19.47 -0.34 3.72
CA SER A 68 -19.04 -1.04 4.93
C SER A 68 -17.51 -1.04 5.03
N PRO A 69 -16.95 -0.87 6.25
CA PRO A 69 -15.51 -1.02 6.44
C PRO A 69 -15.07 -2.43 6.03
N ASP A 70 -13.90 -2.52 5.38
CA ASP A 70 -13.34 -3.81 4.95
C ASP A 70 -12.01 -4.05 5.67
N ILE A 71 -10.91 -3.58 5.15
CA ILE A 71 -9.57 -3.83 5.71
C ILE A 71 -8.75 -2.54 5.82
N ALA A 72 -7.90 -2.51 6.82
CA ALA A 72 -6.80 -1.56 6.90
C ALA A 72 -5.46 -2.31 6.87
N GLY A 73 -4.42 -1.66 6.34
CA GLY A 73 -3.06 -2.18 6.29
C GLY A 73 -2.05 -1.08 6.57
N ILE A 74 -0.84 -1.46 6.92
CA ILE A 74 0.26 -0.53 7.17
C ILE A 74 1.31 -0.72 6.07
N ARG A 75 1.62 0.36 5.35
CA ARG A 75 2.71 0.38 4.38
C ARG A 75 4.01 0.79 5.06
N ALA A 76 5.04 -0.04 4.92
CA ALA A 76 6.38 0.21 5.45
C ALA A 76 7.17 1.16 4.55
N LYS A 77 6.65 2.37 4.28
CA LYS A 77 7.33 3.37 3.46
C LYS A 77 8.60 3.88 4.11
N LEU A 78 9.65 4.07 3.31
CA LEU A 78 10.92 4.65 3.77
C LEU A 78 10.89 6.18 3.81
N GLN A 79 10.02 6.80 3.03
CA GLN A 79 9.85 8.25 3.01
C GLN A 79 8.75 8.71 3.96
N GLY A 80 9.02 9.79 4.66
CA GLY A 80 8.04 10.52 5.46
C GLY A 80 7.21 11.51 4.63
N PRO A 81 6.25 12.20 5.28
CA PRO A 81 5.47 13.26 4.66
C PRO A 81 6.38 14.36 4.06
N GLY A 82 6.16 14.70 2.79
CA GLY A 82 6.93 15.75 2.10
C GLY A 82 8.34 15.36 1.68
N GLU A 83 8.81 14.15 1.98
CA GLU A 83 10.08 13.65 1.48
C GLU A 83 9.96 13.12 0.05
N GLY A 84 11.08 13.14 -0.69
CA GLY A 84 11.15 12.53 -2.02
C GLY A 84 11.01 11.00 -1.99
N PHE A 85 10.74 10.44 -3.16
CA PHE A 85 10.65 8.98 -3.32
C PHE A 85 11.93 8.28 -2.85
N ARG A 86 11.76 7.18 -2.12
CA ARG A 86 12.82 6.24 -1.73
C ARG A 86 12.44 4.86 -2.20
N ASP A 87 13.36 4.22 -2.90
CA ASP A 87 13.19 2.85 -3.38
C ASP A 87 13.42 1.83 -2.25
N PHE A 88 13.05 0.60 -2.52
CA PHE A 88 13.32 -0.55 -1.65
C PHE A 88 14.81 -0.65 -1.34
N VAL A 89 15.13 -1.04 -0.11
CA VAL A 89 16.49 -1.39 0.29
C VAL A 89 16.61 -2.91 0.29
N VAL A 90 17.45 -3.43 -0.60
CA VAL A 90 17.88 -4.82 -0.63
C VAL A 90 19.39 -4.79 -0.44
N LYS A 91 19.87 -5.16 0.74
CA LYS A 91 21.28 -4.98 1.09
C LYS A 91 21.80 -6.13 1.94
N GLU A 92 22.94 -6.68 1.53
CA GLU A 92 23.75 -7.58 2.34
C GLU A 92 24.58 -6.77 3.37
N GLU A 93 24.69 -7.25 4.60
CA GLU A 93 25.20 -6.49 5.74
C GLU A 93 26.61 -6.89 6.20
N ALA A 94 27.47 -7.38 5.30
CA ALA A 94 28.87 -7.70 5.61
C ALA A 94 29.64 -6.50 6.18
N GLU A 95 29.36 -5.29 5.69
CA GLU A 95 29.94 -4.04 6.20
C GLU A 95 29.64 -3.80 7.69
N ARG A 96 28.59 -4.42 8.22
CA ARG A 96 28.20 -4.39 9.63
C ARG A 96 28.67 -5.63 10.41
N ALA A 97 29.61 -6.40 9.85
CA ALA A 97 30.09 -7.66 10.37
C ALA A 97 28.99 -8.74 10.50
N LEU A 98 28.02 -8.72 9.60
CA LEU A 98 26.92 -9.70 9.52
C LEU A 98 26.87 -10.31 8.10
N PRO A 99 27.93 -11.01 7.66
CA PRO A 99 27.95 -11.60 6.32
C PRO A 99 26.85 -12.65 6.16
N GLY A 100 26.21 -12.66 5.01
CA GLY A 100 25.09 -13.55 4.70
C GLY A 100 23.72 -13.07 5.24
N LEU A 101 23.67 -11.97 5.99
CA LEU A 101 22.40 -11.33 6.34
C LEU A 101 22.00 -10.34 5.23
N VAL A 102 20.87 -10.58 4.60
CA VAL A 102 20.30 -9.65 3.64
C VAL A 102 19.07 -8.95 4.25
N ASN A 103 19.13 -7.63 4.34
CA ASN A 103 18.01 -6.80 4.75
C ASN A 103 17.11 -6.47 3.56
N LEU A 104 15.80 -6.65 3.76
CA LEU A 104 14.74 -6.23 2.85
C LEU A 104 13.89 -5.18 3.58
N VAL A 105 14.10 -3.91 3.27
CA VAL A 105 13.48 -2.80 4.02
C VAL A 105 12.68 -1.89 3.09
N GLY A 106 11.52 -1.46 3.55
CA GLY A 106 10.65 -0.55 2.80
C GLY A 106 9.93 -1.21 1.62
N ILE A 107 9.77 -2.53 1.65
CA ILE A 107 9.07 -3.26 0.59
C ILE A 107 7.56 -3.11 0.78
N ASP A 108 6.99 -2.09 0.15
CA ASP A 108 5.56 -1.88 0.05
C ASP A 108 5.04 -2.25 -1.36
N SER A 109 4.13 -1.49 -1.94
CA SER A 109 3.69 -1.71 -3.33
C SER A 109 4.73 -1.17 -4.32
N PRO A 110 5.17 -1.93 -5.34
CA PRO A 110 4.64 -3.21 -5.84
C PRO A 110 5.42 -4.47 -5.37
N GLY A 111 5.86 -4.54 -4.13
CA GLY A 111 6.72 -5.61 -3.61
C GLY A 111 6.23 -7.03 -3.91
N LEU A 112 4.91 -7.29 -3.83
CA LEU A 112 4.37 -8.61 -4.12
C LEU A 112 4.57 -9.00 -5.60
N THR A 113 4.31 -8.10 -6.53
CA THR A 113 4.51 -8.37 -7.97
C THR A 113 5.98 -8.40 -8.35
N SER A 114 6.86 -7.76 -7.57
CA SER A 114 8.32 -7.75 -7.75
C SER A 114 9.02 -8.89 -7.01
N ALA A 115 8.29 -9.73 -6.26
CA ALA A 115 8.88 -10.68 -5.33
C ALA A 115 9.91 -11.63 -5.96
N LEU A 116 9.66 -12.11 -7.18
CA LEU A 116 10.60 -12.99 -7.89
C LEU A 116 11.89 -12.25 -8.28
N ALA A 117 11.79 -11.01 -8.75
CA ALA A 117 12.97 -10.20 -9.07
C ALA A 117 13.77 -9.83 -7.80
N ILE A 118 13.08 -9.56 -6.69
CA ILE A 118 13.73 -9.34 -5.39
C ILE A 118 14.46 -10.61 -4.93
N ALA A 119 13.87 -11.79 -5.13
CA ALA A 119 14.51 -13.05 -4.79
C ALA A 119 15.77 -13.31 -5.60
N GLU A 120 15.76 -13.01 -6.91
CA GLU A 120 16.95 -13.08 -7.76
C GLU A 120 18.04 -12.10 -7.31
N GLU A 121 17.67 -10.92 -6.84
CA GLU A 121 18.63 -9.95 -6.31
C GLU A 121 19.25 -10.44 -5.00
N VAL A 122 18.44 -11.01 -4.10
CA VAL A 122 18.93 -11.62 -2.86
C VAL A 122 19.92 -12.75 -3.16
N ASP A 123 19.62 -13.62 -4.13
CA ASP A 123 20.49 -14.72 -4.54
C ASP A 123 21.86 -14.22 -5.03
N ARG A 124 21.88 -13.11 -5.79
CA ARG A 124 23.14 -12.49 -6.25
C ARG A 124 23.99 -11.90 -5.11
N LEU A 125 23.34 -11.47 -4.03
CA LEU A 125 24.02 -10.86 -2.88
C LEU A 125 24.60 -11.89 -1.90
N LEU A 126 24.09 -13.11 -1.93
CA LEU A 126 24.57 -14.18 -1.05
C LEU A 126 25.85 -14.80 -1.63
N PRO A 127 26.84 -15.10 -0.78
CA PRO A 127 28.03 -15.84 -1.19
C PRO A 127 27.65 -17.25 -1.63
N ALA A 128 28.29 -17.72 -2.71
CA ALA A 128 28.14 -19.09 -3.20
C ALA A 128 28.71 -20.13 -2.21
#